data_6e836dc2fff498c95b378c7cf09aad5c
#
_entry.id   6e836dc2fff498c95b378c7cf09aad5c
#
_cell.length_a   1.000
_cell.length_b   1.000
_cell.length_c   1.000
_cell.angle_alpha   90.00
_cell.angle_beta   90.00
_cell.angle_gamma   90.00
#
_symmetry.space_group_name_H-M   'P 1'
#
loop_
_entity.id
_entity.type
_entity.pdbx_description
1 polymer ?
#
loop_
_entity_poly.entity_id
_entity_poly.type
_entity_poly.pdbx_seq_one_letter_code
_entity_poly.pdbx_strand_id
1 'polypeptide(L)' 'MAVTLEQAQIVHSRYISRQYDYQHESDPLMVKFMLGDITKEEWQAARQAVKDKNPYPEGVDKQEALQMIKDETGWEF' A
#
# COMPACT_ATOMS: atom_id res chain seq x y z
N MET A 1 7.45 15.67 -13.23
CA MET A 1 8.02 14.70 -14.16
C MET A 1 6.98 13.63 -14.48
N ALA A 2 6.81 13.28 -15.73
CA ALA A 2 5.77 12.31 -16.12
C ALA A 2 6.15 10.89 -15.67
N VAL A 3 5.17 10.17 -15.12
CA VAL A 3 5.32 8.77 -14.77
C VAL A 3 5.24 7.93 -16.03
N THR A 4 6.15 6.98 -16.22
CA THR A 4 6.08 6.03 -17.34
C THR A 4 5.09 4.90 -17.03
N LEU A 5 4.61 4.22 -18.06
CA LEU A 5 3.69 3.08 -17.86
C LEU A 5 4.37 1.97 -17.05
N GLU A 6 5.65 1.72 -17.28
CA GLU A 6 6.42 0.73 -16.52
C GLU A 6 6.47 1.09 -15.03
N GLN A 7 6.76 2.36 -14.70
CA GLN A 7 6.73 2.84 -13.32
C GLN A 7 5.34 2.71 -12.71
N ALA A 8 4.31 3.04 -13.48
CA ALA A 8 2.92 2.92 -13.02
C ALA A 8 2.57 1.47 -12.72
N GLN A 9 3.01 0.53 -13.52
CA GLN A 9 2.78 -0.90 -13.28
C GLN A 9 3.45 -1.38 -11.99
N ILE A 10 4.67 -0.89 -11.71
CA ILE A 10 5.36 -1.22 -10.46
C ILE A 10 4.60 -0.66 -9.26
N VAL A 11 4.17 0.60 -9.32
CA VAL A 11 3.39 1.22 -8.23
C VAL A 11 2.08 0.46 -8.01
N HIS A 12 1.38 0.11 -9.07
CA HIS A 12 0.14 -0.65 -8.99
C HIS A 12 0.36 -2.02 -8.31
N SER A 13 1.40 -2.74 -8.72
CA SER A 13 1.75 -4.02 -8.12
C SER A 13 2.01 -3.88 -6.61
N ARG A 14 2.78 -2.85 -6.22
CA ARG A 14 3.06 -2.58 -4.80
C ARG A 14 1.81 -2.17 -4.03
N TYR A 15 0.93 -1.40 -4.65
CA TYR A 15 -0.35 -1.01 -4.06
C TYR A 15 -1.20 -2.25 -3.74
N ILE A 16 -1.35 -3.16 -4.68
CA ILE A 16 -2.11 -4.40 -4.48
C ILE A 16 -1.49 -5.24 -3.36
N SER A 17 -0.17 -5.41 -3.37
CA SER A 17 0.53 -6.16 -2.33
C SER A 17 0.34 -5.53 -0.95
N ARG A 18 0.36 -4.20 -0.85
CA ARG A 18 0.10 -3.50 0.42
C ARG A 18 -1.31 -3.76 0.92
N GLN A 19 -2.32 -3.68 0.04
CA GLN A 19 -3.71 -3.92 0.44
C GLN A 19 -3.90 -5.35 0.96
N TYR A 20 -3.33 -6.32 0.28
CA TYR A 20 -3.37 -7.71 0.71
C TYR A 20 -2.69 -7.89 2.08
N ASP A 21 -1.50 -7.33 2.24
CA ASP A 21 -0.74 -7.47 3.48
C ASP A 21 -1.40 -6.73 4.65
N TYR A 22 -2.02 -5.57 4.41
CA TYR A 22 -2.79 -4.88 5.44
C TYR A 22 -3.94 -5.76 5.95
N GLN A 23 -4.67 -6.42 5.06
CA GLN A 23 -5.77 -7.30 5.45
C GLN A 23 -5.30 -8.49 6.28
N HIS A 24 -4.13 -9.02 5.97
CA HIS A 24 -3.64 -10.27 6.60
C HIS A 24 -2.69 -10.03 7.77
N GLU A 25 -2.00 -8.89 7.82
CA GLU A 25 -0.95 -8.63 8.82
C GLU A 25 -1.31 -7.52 9.80
N SER A 26 -1.88 -6.40 9.34
CA SER A 26 -2.13 -5.27 10.22
C SER A 26 -3.58 -5.10 10.65
N ASP A 27 -4.55 -5.40 9.81
CA ASP A 27 -5.97 -5.24 10.15
C ASP A 27 -6.40 -6.12 11.32
N PRO A 28 -5.96 -7.40 11.42
CA PRO A 28 -6.24 -8.20 12.62
C PRO A 28 -5.66 -7.57 13.90
N LEU A 29 -4.50 -6.92 13.80
CA LEU A 29 -3.89 -6.22 14.93
C LEU A 29 -4.63 -4.93 15.27
N MET A 30 -5.25 -4.28 14.30
CA MET A 30 -6.10 -3.11 14.54
C MET A 30 -7.26 -3.48 15.47
N VAL A 31 -7.90 -4.62 15.24
CA VAL A 31 -8.97 -5.11 16.12
C VAL A 31 -8.45 -5.32 17.53
N LYS A 32 -7.28 -5.94 17.69
CA LYS A 32 -6.66 -6.14 18.99
C LYS A 32 -6.33 -4.82 19.68
N PHE A 33 -5.84 -3.84 18.91
CA PHE A 33 -5.59 -2.51 19.44
C PHE A 33 -6.90 -1.85 19.93
N MET A 34 -7.96 -1.94 19.16
CA MET A 34 -9.26 -1.39 19.55
C MET A 34 -9.83 -2.04 20.79
N LEU A 35 -9.54 -3.32 21.02
CA LEU A 35 -9.94 -4.06 22.21
C LEU A 35 -9.00 -3.85 23.40
N GLY A 36 -7.88 -3.14 23.21
CA GLY A 36 -6.92 -2.89 24.26
C GLY A 36 -5.91 -4.00 24.48
N ASP A 37 -5.85 -5.01 23.61
CA ASP A 37 -4.96 -6.17 23.76
C ASP A 37 -3.53 -5.87 23.34
N ILE A 38 -3.31 -4.87 22.48
CA ILE A 38 -1.99 -4.41 22.05
C ILE A 38 -1.95 -2.88 22.07
N THR A 39 -0.74 -2.32 22.01
CA THR A 39 -0.55 -0.87 21.97
C THR A 39 -0.69 -0.33 20.56
N LYS A 40 -0.94 0.98 20.46
CA LYS A 40 -0.96 1.69 19.20
C LYS A 40 0.37 1.55 18.46
N GLU A 41 1.47 1.59 19.20
CA GLU A 41 2.82 1.47 18.63
C GLU A 41 3.03 0.09 17.99
N GLU A 42 2.53 -0.96 18.59
CA GLU A 42 2.60 -2.32 18.03
C GLU A 42 1.82 -2.42 16.74
N TRP A 43 0.62 -1.85 16.69
CA TRP A 43 -0.18 -1.81 15.46
C TRP A 43 0.49 -0.98 14.37
N GLN A 44 1.00 0.20 14.73
CA GLN A 44 1.70 1.07 13.76
C GLN A 44 2.97 0.42 13.23
N ALA A 45 3.69 -0.33 14.06
CA ALA A 45 4.88 -1.08 13.63
C ALA A 45 4.52 -2.15 12.59
N ALA A 46 3.39 -2.84 12.76
CA ALA A 46 2.91 -3.81 11.78
C ALA A 46 2.57 -3.15 10.44
N ARG A 47 1.93 -1.98 10.46
CA ARG A 47 1.64 -1.21 9.26
C ARG A 47 2.91 -0.74 8.56
N GLN A 48 3.89 -0.28 9.33
CA GLN A 48 5.17 0.16 8.78
C GLN A 48 5.92 -1.01 8.13
N ALA A 49 5.87 -2.20 8.74
CA ALA A 49 6.47 -3.39 8.16
C ALA A 49 5.88 -3.74 6.79
N VAL A 50 4.56 -3.58 6.62
CA VAL A 50 3.91 -3.77 5.32
C VAL A 50 4.43 -2.77 4.29
N LYS A 51 4.59 -1.51 4.67
CA LYS A 51 5.14 -0.48 3.77
C LYS A 51 6.59 -0.78 3.38
N ASP A 52 7.39 -1.22 4.35
CA ASP A 52 8.81 -1.54 4.11
C ASP A 52 8.97 -2.76 3.18
N LYS A 53 8.05 -3.70 3.26
CA LYS A 53 8.02 -4.90 2.43
C LYS A 53 7.61 -4.59 0.98
N ASN A 54 6.83 -3.54 0.77
CA ASN A 54 6.25 -3.17 -0.52
C ASN A 54 6.56 -1.70 -0.84
N PRO A 55 7.85 -1.33 -1.03
CA PRO A 55 8.21 0.07 -1.24
C PRO A 55 7.78 0.54 -2.63
N TYR A 56 7.34 1.80 -2.71
CA TYR A 56 7.11 2.45 -3.99
C TYR A 56 8.44 2.95 -4.57
N PRO A 57 8.57 2.98 -5.92
CA PRO A 57 9.76 3.54 -6.55
C PRO A 57 9.97 4.99 -6.16
N GLU A 58 11.23 5.37 -5.94
CA GLU A 58 11.57 6.76 -5.63
C GLU A 58 11.28 7.67 -6.81
N GLY A 59 10.87 8.90 -6.52
CA GLY A 59 10.61 9.92 -7.54
C GLY A 59 9.35 9.67 -8.36
N VAL A 60 8.53 8.68 -8.01
CA VAL A 60 7.28 8.38 -8.70
C VAL A 60 6.11 8.82 -7.84
N ASP A 61 5.22 9.66 -8.40
CA ASP A 61 3.99 10.05 -7.72
C ASP A 61 3.01 8.88 -7.75
N LYS A 62 2.66 8.39 -6.57
CA LYS A 62 1.75 7.25 -6.41
C LYS A 62 0.38 7.51 -7.04
N GLN A 63 -0.18 8.70 -6.80
CA GLN A 63 -1.52 9.02 -7.30
C GLN A 63 -1.53 9.13 -8.81
N GLU A 64 -0.52 9.76 -9.39
CA GLU A 64 -0.36 9.87 -10.83
C GLU A 64 -0.18 8.49 -11.47
N ALA A 65 0.64 7.63 -10.87
CA ALA A 65 0.87 6.28 -11.35
C ALA A 65 -0.42 5.44 -11.33
N LEU A 66 -1.18 5.49 -10.24
CA LEU A 66 -2.45 4.75 -10.12
C LEU A 66 -3.49 5.31 -11.08
N GLN A 67 -3.52 6.63 -11.32
CA GLN A 67 -4.42 7.23 -12.29
C GLN A 67 -4.07 6.76 -13.72
N MET A 68 -2.80 6.65 -14.04
CA MET A 68 -2.35 6.14 -15.33
C MET A 68 -2.81 4.69 -15.55
N ILE A 69 -2.69 3.83 -14.56
CA ILE A 69 -3.17 2.44 -14.65
C ILE A 69 -4.69 2.41 -14.84
N LYS A 70 -5.42 3.25 -14.12
CA LYS A 70 -6.86 3.37 -14.24
C LYS A 70 -7.27 3.80 -15.66
N ASP A 71 -6.56 4.76 -16.23
CA ASP A 71 -6.83 5.24 -17.58
C ASP A 71 -6.50 4.20 -18.64
N GLU A 72 -5.41 3.43 -18.46
CA GLU A 72 -4.98 2.43 -19.43
C GLU A 72 -5.79 1.14 -19.40
N THR A 73 -6.21 0.71 -18.19
CA THR A 73 -6.86 -0.59 -18.01
C THR A 73 -8.33 -0.48 -17.65
N GLY A 74 -8.80 0.70 -17.25
CA GLY A 74 -10.15 0.89 -16.72
C GLY A 74 -10.34 0.30 -15.33
N TRP A 75 -9.26 -0.10 -14.67
CA TRP A 75 -9.35 -0.71 -13.34
C TRP A 75 -9.66 0.32 -12.27
N GLU A 76 -10.63 0.00 -11.41
CA GLU A 76 -11.04 0.86 -10.30
C GLU A 76 -10.47 0.36 -8.97
N PHE A 77 -10.05 1.33 -8.18
CA PHE A 77 -9.46 1.06 -6.85
C PHE A 77 -10.47 1.36 -5.74
#